data_cdc2e3b801dcecae591c3cc705b76ccb
#
_entry.id   cdc2e3b801dcecae591c3cc705b76ccb
#
_cell.length_a   1.000
_cell.length_b   1.000
_cell.length_c   1.000
_cell.angle_alpha   90.00
_cell.angle_beta   90.00
_cell.angle_gamma   90.00
#
_symmetry.space_group_name_H-M   'P 1'
#
loop_
_entity.id
_entity.type
_entity.pdbx_description
1 polymer ?
#
loop_
_entity_poly.entity_id
_entity_poly.type
_entity_poly.pdbx_seq_one_letter_code
_entity_poly.pdbx_strand_id
1 'polypeptide(L)'
;MYNNVHTEFILEPLYETLKKGINACSALTDGIENYPLGEYYMQSLFLRLTGAQEQKMKCICWELATNDYEYRQDYLRNKTYGECSSYTDKNGIFHDIIECIQRIDHSFSIWKIWNDIELDEKFIKGERLKWEMEINSKRDKEIERIIQARAKEGRPMDEEDQEKLRINKKSRPYPENDFYEHIAKEKRKKGIGNYLTEFTNLVKGSSFGLWAQKDVTNWVKLYTRILQCSDFANKKNETTNLLGGGLVKLYKSAVYDYRNKCAHNTTSYQRNLPTFDVLADNQYPKQSFFIRYSLLILMDWIFIRLYKYYLSVIKNVK
;
A
#
# COMPACT_ATOMS: atom_id res chain seq x y z
N MET A 1 28.83 11.18 12.19
CA MET A 1 27.47 11.26 11.65
C MET A 1 26.57 11.76 12.78
N TYR A 2 25.99 12.94 12.64
CA TYR A 2 24.98 13.36 13.60
C TYR A 2 23.79 12.39 13.45
N ASN A 3 23.44 11.69 14.54
CA ASN A 3 22.20 10.90 14.58
C ASN A 3 21.05 11.86 14.33
N ASN A 4 20.42 11.77 13.17
CA ASN A 4 19.26 12.60 12.87
C ASN A 4 18.03 11.93 13.48
N VAL A 5 17.58 12.49 14.61
CA VAL A 5 16.42 11.99 15.39
C VAL A 5 15.16 11.83 14.52
N HIS A 6 14.96 12.74 13.55
CA HIS A 6 13.84 12.61 12.61
C HIS A 6 13.98 11.38 11.72
N THR A 7 15.16 11.15 11.16
CA THR A 7 15.43 9.97 10.33
C THR A 7 15.22 8.67 11.11
N GLU A 8 15.71 8.59 12.35
CA GLU A 8 15.49 7.41 13.20
C GLU A 8 13.99 7.19 13.44
N PHE A 9 13.26 8.26 13.79
CA PHE A 9 11.81 8.18 14.02
C PHE A 9 11.03 7.79 12.75
N ILE A 10 11.38 8.33 11.58
CA ILE A 10 10.74 7.97 10.30
C ILE A 10 10.96 6.48 10.00
N LEU A 11 12.15 5.97 10.27
CA LEU A 11 12.52 4.59 9.96
C LEU A 11 12.07 3.56 10.99
N GLU A 12 11.66 3.99 12.19
CA GLU A 12 11.12 3.07 13.23
C GLU A 12 9.73 2.56 12.78
N PRO A 13 9.53 1.24 12.60
CA PRO A 13 8.24 0.73 12.14
C PRO A 13 7.15 0.91 13.19
N LEU A 14 5.98 1.39 12.80
CA LEU A 14 4.78 1.41 13.67
C LEU A 14 4.39 0.01 14.14
N TYR A 15 4.76 -1.00 13.37
CA TYR A 15 4.56 -2.41 13.71
C TYR A 15 5.17 -2.79 15.07
N GLU A 16 6.36 -2.27 15.41
CA GLU A 16 6.99 -2.56 16.71
C GLU A 16 6.18 -1.99 17.89
N THR A 17 5.63 -0.79 17.72
CA THR A 17 4.72 -0.23 18.74
C THR A 17 3.43 -1.03 18.84
N LEU A 18 2.87 -1.46 17.71
CA LEU A 18 1.68 -2.30 17.68
C LEU A 18 1.93 -3.66 18.35
N LYS A 19 3.06 -4.31 18.05
CA LYS A 19 3.46 -5.59 18.63
C LYS A 19 3.54 -5.51 20.16
N LYS A 20 4.17 -4.46 20.69
CA LYS A 20 4.22 -4.20 22.14
C LYS A 20 2.81 -4.01 22.73
N GLY A 21 1.95 -3.26 22.01
CA GLY A 21 0.57 -3.04 22.43
C GLY A 21 -0.28 -4.32 22.42
N ILE A 22 -0.21 -5.13 21.38
CA ILE A 22 -0.95 -6.40 21.30
C ILE A 22 -0.47 -7.37 22.39
N ASN A 23 0.84 -7.46 22.62
CA ASN A 23 1.39 -8.30 23.69
C ASN A 23 0.92 -7.85 25.09
N ALA A 24 0.78 -6.54 25.31
CA ALA A 24 0.21 -6.04 26.56
C ALA A 24 -1.26 -6.43 26.74
N CYS A 25 -2.04 -6.46 25.64
CA CYS A 25 -3.43 -6.97 25.67
C CYS A 25 -3.52 -8.45 26.03
N SER A 26 -2.47 -9.24 25.79
CA SER A 26 -2.46 -10.67 26.13
C SER A 26 -2.52 -10.93 27.66
N ALA A 27 -2.21 -9.91 28.46
CA ALA A 27 -2.35 -9.97 29.92
C ALA A 27 -3.81 -9.82 30.39
N LEU A 28 -4.72 -9.37 29.51
CA LEU A 28 -6.14 -9.29 29.80
C LEU A 28 -6.74 -10.70 29.62
N THR A 29 -7.53 -11.14 30.61
CA THR A 29 -8.24 -12.42 30.52
C THR A 29 -9.35 -12.34 29.49
N ASP A 30 -9.74 -13.50 28.95
CA ASP A 30 -10.74 -13.63 27.88
C ASP A 30 -12.19 -13.47 28.35
N GLY A 31 -12.40 -13.00 29.59
CA GLY A 31 -13.73 -12.78 30.15
C GLY A 31 -14.47 -11.62 29.48
N ILE A 32 -15.79 -11.75 29.34
CA ILE A 32 -16.66 -10.72 28.78
C ILE A 32 -16.60 -9.41 29.60
N GLU A 33 -16.27 -9.51 30.88
CA GLU A 33 -16.08 -8.41 31.80
C GLU A 33 -14.89 -7.52 31.41
N ASN A 34 -13.89 -8.08 30.74
CA ASN A 34 -12.69 -7.37 30.29
C ASN A 34 -12.86 -6.70 28.89
N TYR A 35 -13.98 -6.99 28.23
CA TYR A 35 -14.26 -6.42 26.90
C TYR A 35 -14.15 -4.90 26.84
N PRO A 36 -14.79 -4.12 27.75
CA PRO A 36 -14.70 -2.66 27.71
C PRO A 36 -13.27 -2.15 27.89
N LEU A 37 -12.46 -2.81 28.73
CA LEU A 37 -11.07 -2.45 28.95
C LEU A 37 -10.21 -2.74 27.71
N GLY A 38 -10.41 -3.90 27.08
CA GLY A 38 -9.74 -4.28 25.85
C GLY A 38 -10.04 -3.29 24.72
N GLU A 39 -11.31 -2.94 24.53
CA GLU A 39 -11.73 -1.95 23.51
C GLU A 39 -11.12 -0.58 23.78
N TYR A 40 -11.15 -0.09 25.01
CA TYR A 40 -10.52 1.18 25.42
C TYR A 40 -9.02 1.18 25.10
N TYR A 41 -8.34 0.09 25.45
CA TYR A 41 -6.91 -0.05 25.20
C TYR A 41 -6.60 -0.03 23.71
N MET A 42 -7.36 -0.75 22.90
CA MET A 42 -7.18 -0.81 21.45
C MET A 42 -7.49 0.53 20.78
N GLN A 43 -8.50 1.27 21.23
CA GLN A 43 -8.75 2.63 20.78
C GLN A 43 -7.59 3.57 21.10
N SER A 44 -7.08 3.50 22.34
CA SER A 44 -5.94 4.32 22.77
C SER A 44 -4.67 4.01 21.97
N LEU A 45 -4.39 2.73 21.73
CA LEU A 45 -3.29 2.28 20.88
C LEU A 45 -3.46 2.76 19.43
N PHE A 46 -4.68 2.69 18.91
CA PHE A 46 -5.00 3.18 17.56
C PHE A 46 -4.73 4.68 17.43
N LEU A 47 -5.18 5.50 18.38
CA LEU A 47 -4.92 6.94 18.40
C LEU A 47 -3.42 7.24 18.50
N ARG A 48 -2.69 6.49 19.31
CA ARG A 48 -1.23 6.62 19.41
C ARG A 48 -0.53 6.33 18.10
N LEU A 49 -0.94 5.28 17.40
CA LEU A 49 -0.36 4.90 16.09
C LEU A 49 -0.70 5.90 14.98
N THR A 50 -1.94 6.39 14.94
CA THR A 50 -2.31 7.44 13.98
C THR A 50 -1.55 8.72 14.24
N GLY A 51 -1.42 9.15 15.48
CA GLY A 51 -0.61 10.33 15.86
C GLY A 51 0.87 10.17 15.52
N ALA A 52 1.45 8.98 15.77
CA ALA A 52 2.83 8.69 15.37
C ALA A 52 2.99 8.74 13.84
N GLN A 53 2.03 8.22 13.06
CA GLN A 53 2.05 8.32 11.60
C GLN A 53 1.98 9.76 11.12
N GLU A 54 1.09 10.58 11.69
CA GLU A 54 0.99 12.02 11.39
C GLU A 54 2.30 12.74 11.67
N GLN A 55 2.93 12.45 12.80
CA GLN A 55 4.22 13.03 13.15
C GLN A 55 5.34 12.60 12.21
N LYS A 56 5.36 11.32 11.77
CA LYS A 56 6.30 10.86 10.74
C LYS A 56 6.16 11.63 9.43
N MET A 57 4.93 11.90 9.00
CA MET A 57 4.68 12.69 7.79
C MET A 57 5.25 14.10 7.93
N LYS A 58 5.06 14.75 9.08
CA LYS A 58 5.65 16.08 9.37
C LYS A 58 7.19 16.02 9.37
N CYS A 59 7.78 14.98 9.97
CA CYS A 59 9.23 14.78 9.93
C CYS A 59 9.77 14.56 8.51
N ILE A 60 9.05 13.81 7.67
CA ILE A 60 9.43 13.63 6.26
C ILE A 60 9.44 14.98 5.54
N CYS A 61 8.37 15.79 5.65
CA CYS A 61 8.34 17.12 5.04
C CYS A 61 9.51 17.98 5.51
N TRP A 62 9.84 17.93 6.79
CA TRP A 62 10.98 18.65 7.35
C TRP A 62 12.32 18.20 6.75
N GLU A 63 12.54 16.88 6.66
CA GLU A 63 13.77 16.33 6.09
C GLU A 63 13.90 16.64 4.58
N LEU A 64 12.80 16.55 3.82
CA LEU A 64 12.79 16.95 2.43
C LEU A 64 13.16 18.44 2.29
N ALA A 65 12.51 19.32 3.06
CA ALA A 65 12.77 20.76 3.04
C ALA A 65 14.19 21.14 3.52
N THR A 66 14.81 20.30 4.34
CA THR A 66 16.19 20.49 4.81
C THR A 66 17.20 20.13 3.72
N ASN A 67 16.94 19.09 2.95
CA ASN A 67 17.87 18.55 1.97
C ASN A 67 17.65 19.06 0.52
N ASP A 68 16.46 19.57 0.20
CA ASP A 68 16.06 20.03 -1.13
C ASP A 68 15.55 21.47 -1.06
N TYR A 69 16.32 22.39 -1.69
CA TYR A 69 15.99 23.81 -1.70
C TYR A 69 14.73 24.13 -2.50
N GLU A 70 14.54 23.47 -3.64
CA GLU A 70 13.35 23.68 -4.50
C GLU A 70 12.10 23.20 -3.79
N TYR A 71 12.15 22.02 -3.17
CA TYR A 71 11.06 21.53 -2.34
C TYR A 71 10.73 22.49 -1.20
N ARG A 72 11.75 23.03 -0.51
CA ARG A 72 11.55 24.01 0.58
C ARG A 72 10.80 25.24 0.10
N GLN A 73 11.17 25.80 -1.06
CA GLN A 73 10.49 26.97 -1.61
C GLN A 73 9.04 26.67 -1.98
N ASP A 74 8.79 25.50 -2.60
CA ASP A 74 7.43 25.07 -2.94
C ASP A 74 6.60 24.79 -1.68
N TYR A 75 7.18 24.10 -0.69
CA TYR A 75 6.51 23.78 0.58
C TYR A 75 6.05 25.06 1.31
N LEU A 76 6.89 26.07 1.38
CA LEU A 76 6.57 27.32 2.06
C LEU A 76 5.53 28.18 1.32
N ARG A 77 5.43 28.07 0.00
CA ARG A 77 4.55 28.90 -0.83
C ARG A 77 3.21 28.26 -1.14
N ASN A 78 3.21 26.99 -1.44
CA ASN A 78 2.11 26.32 -2.12
C ASN A 78 1.51 25.14 -1.35
N LYS A 79 2.26 24.55 -0.41
CA LYS A 79 1.80 23.32 0.27
C LYS A 79 1.25 23.62 1.65
N THR A 80 0.01 23.23 1.87
CA THR A 80 -0.69 23.38 3.14
C THR A 80 -1.12 21.99 3.64
N TYR A 81 -0.13 21.15 4.00
CA TYR A 81 -0.42 19.91 4.70
C TYR A 81 -0.78 20.25 6.14
N GLY A 82 -2.07 20.18 6.48
CA GLY A 82 -2.55 20.47 7.83
C GLY A 82 -1.91 19.57 8.88
N GLU A 83 -2.72 18.82 9.60
CA GLU A 83 -2.22 17.86 10.61
C GLU A 83 -1.65 16.56 9.99
N CYS A 84 -1.59 16.44 8.67
CA CYS A 84 -1.20 15.23 7.93
C CYS A 84 -2.07 14.00 8.28
N SER A 85 -3.29 14.24 8.76
CA SER A 85 -4.21 13.18 9.17
C SER A 85 -4.97 12.58 8.00
N SER A 86 -5.25 13.39 6.97
CA SER A 86 -6.03 12.96 5.80
C SER A 86 -5.24 12.04 4.87
N TYR A 87 -5.96 11.22 4.09
CA TYR A 87 -5.34 10.47 2.99
C TYR A 87 -4.73 11.40 1.94
N THR A 88 -5.38 12.51 1.67
CA THR A 88 -4.94 13.48 0.65
C THR A 88 -3.57 14.05 1.01
N ASP A 89 -3.37 14.46 2.27
CA ASP A 89 -2.08 14.96 2.74
C ASP A 89 -0.99 13.90 2.62
N LYS A 90 -1.29 12.66 3.08
CA LYS A 90 -0.34 11.55 3.00
C LYS A 90 0.02 11.20 1.55
N ASN A 91 -0.97 11.20 0.65
CA ASN A 91 -0.72 10.96 -0.77
C ASN A 91 0.10 12.09 -1.39
N GLY A 92 -0.14 13.35 -1.00
CA GLY A 92 0.69 14.49 -1.41
C GLY A 92 2.15 14.33 -0.97
N ILE A 93 2.38 14.00 0.30
CA ILE A 93 3.74 13.76 0.83
C ILE A 93 4.42 12.58 0.13
N PHE A 94 3.67 11.53 -0.21
CA PHE A 94 4.17 10.42 -1.01
C PHE A 94 4.69 10.88 -2.39
N HIS A 95 3.95 11.76 -3.07
CA HIS A 95 4.39 12.37 -4.33
C HIS A 95 5.62 13.26 -4.14
N ASP A 96 5.65 14.04 -3.07
CA ASP A 96 6.78 14.90 -2.75
C ASP A 96 8.10 14.12 -2.65
N ILE A 97 8.08 12.97 -1.96
CA ILE A 97 9.27 12.11 -1.87
C ILE A 97 9.68 11.61 -3.26
N ILE A 98 8.72 11.18 -4.08
CA ILE A 98 8.97 10.69 -5.44
C ILE A 98 9.61 11.79 -6.28
N GLU A 99 9.06 13.01 -6.25
CA GLU A 99 9.59 14.15 -6.99
C GLU A 99 11.03 14.50 -6.55
N CYS A 100 11.28 14.53 -5.24
CA CYS A 100 12.64 14.76 -4.72
C CYS A 100 13.63 13.67 -5.15
N ILE A 101 13.20 12.40 -5.19
CA ILE A 101 14.03 11.31 -5.72
C ILE A 101 14.29 11.51 -7.22
N GLN A 102 13.26 11.82 -8.00
CA GLN A 102 13.36 11.96 -9.46
C GLN A 102 14.22 13.14 -9.90
N ARG A 103 14.34 14.21 -9.10
CA ARG A 103 15.29 15.30 -9.34
C ARG A 103 16.74 14.83 -9.30
N ILE A 104 17.04 13.79 -8.52
CA ILE A 104 18.39 13.25 -8.34
C ILE A 104 18.61 12.02 -9.24
N ASP A 105 17.65 11.09 -9.25
CA ASP A 105 17.64 9.87 -10.07
C ASP A 105 16.49 9.92 -11.07
N HIS A 106 16.75 10.47 -12.26
CA HIS A 106 15.76 10.55 -13.35
C HIS A 106 15.26 9.17 -13.83
N SER A 107 15.98 8.10 -13.52
CA SER A 107 15.58 6.73 -13.86
C SER A 107 14.68 6.09 -12.79
N PHE A 108 14.33 6.82 -11.73
CA PHE A 108 13.54 6.29 -10.64
C PHE A 108 12.16 5.84 -11.10
N SER A 109 11.82 4.61 -10.74
CA SER A 109 10.47 4.07 -10.77
C SER A 109 10.09 3.60 -9.37
N ILE A 110 8.85 3.83 -8.97
CA ILE A 110 8.35 3.42 -7.63
C ILE A 110 8.53 1.92 -7.38
N TRP A 111 8.63 1.12 -8.43
CA TRP A 111 8.88 -0.32 -8.32
C TRP A 111 10.25 -0.66 -7.76
N LYS A 112 11.24 0.25 -7.88
CA LYS A 112 12.61 0.04 -7.36
C LYS A 112 12.66 -0.13 -5.84
N ILE A 113 11.69 0.43 -5.09
CA ILE A 113 11.66 0.28 -3.62
C ILE A 113 11.42 -1.17 -3.15
N TRP A 114 11.08 -2.08 -4.05
CA TRP A 114 10.83 -3.50 -3.77
C TRP A 114 11.96 -4.42 -4.23
N ASN A 115 13.08 -3.87 -4.70
CA ASN A 115 14.17 -4.66 -5.30
C ASN A 115 14.88 -5.58 -4.31
N ASP A 116 14.85 -5.25 -3.02
CA ASP A 116 15.40 -6.07 -1.93
C ASP A 116 14.56 -7.33 -1.62
N ILE A 117 13.36 -7.44 -2.19
CA ILE A 117 12.52 -8.64 -2.03
C ILE A 117 12.95 -9.67 -3.06
N GLU A 118 13.49 -10.75 -2.58
CA GLU A 118 13.89 -11.88 -3.42
C GLU A 118 12.68 -12.74 -3.80
N LEU A 119 12.62 -13.18 -5.05
CA LEU A 119 11.70 -14.19 -5.55
C LEU A 119 12.50 -15.43 -5.90
N ASP A 120 11.87 -16.59 -5.77
CA ASP A 120 12.46 -17.86 -6.22
C ASP A 120 12.70 -17.84 -7.74
N GLU A 121 13.86 -18.33 -8.19
CA GLU A 121 14.19 -18.35 -9.63
C GLU A 121 13.23 -19.19 -10.46
N LYS A 122 12.72 -20.30 -9.89
CA LYS A 122 11.74 -21.15 -10.58
C LYS A 122 10.42 -20.38 -10.75
N PHE A 123 10.04 -19.60 -9.73
CA PHE A 123 8.87 -18.72 -9.80
C PHE A 123 9.05 -17.68 -10.90
N ILE A 124 10.21 -16.99 -10.97
CA ILE A 124 10.48 -15.98 -12.01
C ILE A 124 10.41 -16.60 -13.42
N LYS A 125 11.01 -17.78 -13.60
CA LYS A 125 10.94 -18.49 -14.89
C LYS A 125 9.52 -18.91 -15.25
N GLY A 126 8.73 -19.36 -14.26
CA GLY A 126 7.32 -19.69 -14.47
C GLY A 126 6.47 -18.48 -14.84
N GLU A 127 6.68 -17.36 -14.16
CA GLU A 127 5.98 -16.10 -14.49
C GLU A 127 6.41 -15.57 -15.87
N ARG A 128 7.67 -15.74 -16.27
CA ARG A 128 8.13 -15.39 -17.62
C ARG A 128 7.37 -16.15 -18.69
N LEU A 129 7.25 -17.44 -18.56
CA LEU A 129 6.52 -18.28 -19.51
C LEU A 129 5.03 -17.88 -19.59
N LYS A 130 4.37 -17.66 -18.47
CA LYS A 130 2.97 -17.20 -18.45
C LYS A 130 2.81 -15.85 -19.14
N TRP A 131 3.68 -14.91 -18.84
CA TRP A 131 3.64 -13.57 -19.42
C TRP A 131 3.87 -13.60 -20.94
N GLU A 132 4.82 -14.41 -21.41
CA GLU A 132 5.07 -14.60 -22.85
C GLU A 132 3.85 -15.24 -23.54
N MET A 133 3.22 -16.25 -22.93
CA MET A 133 1.99 -16.85 -23.42
C MET A 133 0.84 -15.82 -23.50
N GLU A 134 0.69 -14.97 -22.50
CA GLU A 134 -0.34 -13.93 -22.49
C GLU A 134 -0.13 -12.89 -23.59
N ILE A 135 1.12 -12.45 -23.82
CA ILE A 135 1.47 -11.53 -24.91
C ILE A 135 1.16 -12.18 -26.27
N ASN A 136 1.57 -13.44 -26.46
CA ASN A 136 1.30 -14.16 -27.70
C ASN A 136 -0.21 -14.30 -27.93
N SER A 137 -0.99 -14.65 -26.91
CA SER A 137 -2.45 -14.72 -27.02
C SER A 137 -3.09 -13.37 -27.38
N LYS A 138 -2.57 -12.25 -26.83
CA LYS A 138 -3.04 -10.90 -27.20
C LYS A 138 -2.70 -10.57 -28.66
N ARG A 139 -1.51 -10.95 -29.12
CA ARG A 139 -1.07 -10.78 -30.52
C ARG A 139 -1.94 -11.58 -31.50
N ASP A 140 -2.22 -12.84 -31.17
CA ASP A 140 -3.07 -13.71 -31.97
C ASP A 140 -4.49 -13.15 -32.13
N LYS A 141 -5.09 -12.70 -31.00
CA LYS A 141 -6.41 -12.05 -31.01
C LYS A 141 -6.43 -10.77 -31.83
N GLU A 142 -5.37 -9.99 -31.82
CA GLU A 142 -5.28 -8.77 -32.64
C GLU A 142 -5.17 -9.11 -34.13
N ILE A 143 -4.38 -10.14 -34.49
CA ILE A 143 -4.31 -10.68 -35.84
C ILE A 143 -5.69 -11.15 -36.30
N GLU A 144 -6.41 -11.92 -35.48
CA GLU A 144 -7.76 -12.38 -35.79
C GLU A 144 -8.74 -11.23 -36.04
N ARG A 145 -8.68 -10.17 -35.17
CA ARG A 145 -9.51 -8.97 -35.36
C ARG A 145 -9.26 -8.26 -36.67
N ILE A 146 -7.99 -8.11 -37.07
CA ILE A 146 -7.62 -7.49 -38.38
C ILE A 146 -8.19 -8.33 -39.53
N ILE A 147 -8.01 -9.65 -39.49
CA ILE A 147 -8.53 -10.56 -40.51
C ILE A 147 -10.07 -10.48 -40.61
N GLN A 148 -10.77 -10.53 -39.47
CA GLN A 148 -12.23 -10.46 -39.42
C GLN A 148 -12.79 -9.11 -39.91
N ALA A 149 -12.13 -8.01 -39.55
CA ALA A 149 -12.54 -6.68 -40.00
C ALA A 149 -12.49 -6.58 -41.53
N ARG A 150 -11.42 -7.06 -42.15
CA ARG A 150 -11.27 -7.04 -43.60
C ARG A 150 -12.23 -7.99 -44.33
N ALA A 151 -12.47 -9.16 -43.75
CA ALA A 151 -13.46 -10.09 -44.29
C ALA A 151 -14.87 -9.48 -44.33
N LYS A 152 -15.24 -8.69 -43.32
CA LYS A 152 -16.53 -7.97 -43.26
C LYS A 152 -16.64 -6.85 -44.30
N GLU A 153 -15.54 -6.17 -44.63
CA GLU A 153 -15.50 -5.08 -45.61
C GLU A 153 -15.47 -5.58 -47.03
N GLY A 154 -15.28 -6.89 -47.26
CA GLY A 154 -15.21 -7.49 -48.61
C GLY A 154 -14.03 -6.99 -49.47
N ARG A 155 -13.02 -6.41 -48.82
CA ARG A 155 -11.84 -5.85 -49.48
C ARG A 155 -10.65 -6.80 -49.31
N PRO A 156 -9.82 -6.97 -50.35
CA PRO A 156 -8.56 -7.70 -50.18
C PRO A 156 -7.65 -6.93 -49.19
N MET A 157 -6.82 -7.66 -48.48
CA MET A 157 -5.80 -7.09 -47.62
C MET A 157 -4.86 -6.18 -48.42
N ASP A 158 -4.74 -4.94 -47.99
CA ASP A 158 -3.78 -4.00 -48.57
C ASP A 158 -2.36 -4.25 -48.02
N GLU A 159 -1.37 -3.56 -48.62
CA GLU A 159 0.03 -3.70 -48.20
C GLU A 159 0.24 -3.29 -46.72
N GLU A 160 -0.51 -2.30 -46.24
CA GLU A 160 -0.44 -1.84 -44.86
C GLU A 160 -0.92 -2.90 -43.87
N ASP A 161 -1.99 -3.61 -44.20
CA ASP A 161 -2.50 -4.71 -43.37
C ASP A 161 -1.57 -5.92 -43.40
N GLN A 162 -1.02 -6.23 -44.59
CA GLN A 162 -0.02 -7.30 -44.72
C GLN A 162 1.23 -6.99 -43.90
N GLU A 163 1.68 -5.75 -43.90
CA GLU A 163 2.83 -5.32 -43.06
C GLU A 163 2.49 -5.33 -41.58
N LYS A 164 1.29 -4.90 -41.17
CA LYS A 164 0.81 -5.04 -39.79
C LYS A 164 0.78 -6.51 -39.32
N LEU A 165 0.29 -7.41 -40.16
CA LEU A 165 0.30 -8.86 -39.89
C LEU A 165 1.72 -9.41 -39.86
N ARG A 166 2.60 -8.95 -40.76
CA ARG A 166 4.00 -9.36 -40.77
C ARG A 166 4.76 -8.87 -39.55
N ILE A 167 4.50 -7.63 -39.12
CA ILE A 167 5.07 -7.07 -37.86
C ILE A 167 4.55 -7.80 -36.64
N ASN A 168 3.29 -8.19 -36.65
CA ASN A 168 2.71 -8.97 -35.51
C ASN A 168 3.13 -10.45 -35.56
N LYS A 169 3.39 -11.04 -36.72
CA LYS A 169 3.93 -12.42 -36.87
C LYS A 169 5.44 -12.50 -36.64
N LYS A 170 6.21 -11.49 -37.07
CA LYS A 170 7.63 -11.41 -36.68
C LYS A 170 7.69 -11.13 -35.22
N SER A 171 8.35 -12.02 -34.48
CA SER A 171 8.58 -11.88 -33.05
C SER A 171 9.09 -10.48 -32.74
N ARG A 172 8.17 -9.55 -32.41
CA ARG A 172 8.58 -8.33 -31.75
C ARG A 172 9.29 -8.76 -30.45
N PRO A 173 10.46 -8.21 -30.15
CA PRO A 173 11.08 -8.49 -28.86
C PRO A 173 10.05 -8.23 -27.77
N TYR A 174 10.01 -9.10 -26.77
CA TYR A 174 9.15 -8.90 -25.62
C TYR A 174 9.56 -7.59 -24.95
N PRO A 175 8.60 -6.77 -24.50
CA PRO A 175 8.91 -5.53 -23.82
C PRO A 175 9.49 -5.83 -22.43
N GLU A 176 10.80 -5.97 -22.33
CA GLU A 176 11.50 -6.37 -21.10
C GLU A 176 11.18 -5.44 -19.92
N ASN A 177 10.95 -4.15 -20.17
CA ASN A 177 10.53 -3.21 -19.15
C ASN A 177 9.17 -3.59 -18.56
N ASP A 178 8.22 -4.06 -19.37
CA ASP A 178 6.91 -4.49 -18.88
C ASP A 178 7.02 -5.76 -18.04
N PHE A 179 7.93 -6.68 -18.43
CA PHE A 179 8.23 -7.85 -17.61
C PHE A 179 8.90 -7.48 -16.28
N TYR A 180 9.84 -6.53 -16.32
CA TYR A 180 10.47 -6.01 -15.11
C TYR A 180 9.44 -5.42 -14.14
N GLU A 181 8.50 -4.62 -14.63
CA GLU A 181 7.40 -4.10 -13.81
C GLU A 181 6.49 -5.20 -13.28
N HIS A 182 6.20 -6.22 -14.08
CA HIS A 182 5.42 -7.38 -13.63
C HIS A 182 6.10 -8.09 -12.45
N ILE A 183 7.38 -8.38 -12.56
CA ILE A 183 8.17 -8.99 -11.48
C ILE A 183 8.24 -8.09 -10.24
N ALA A 184 8.37 -6.78 -10.42
CA ALA A 184 8.37 -5.84 -9.31
C ALA A 184 7.00 -5.79 -8.59
N LYS A 185 5.90 -5.95 -9.31
CA LYS A 185 4.55 -6.13 -8.72
C LYS A 185 4.47 -7.41 -7.89
N GLU A 186 5.01 -8.52 -8.40
CA GLU A 186 5.04 -9.79 -7.65
C GLU A 186 5.94 -9.71 -6.41
N LYS A 187 7.10 -9.04 -6.49
CA LYS A 187 7.93 -8.74 -5.32
C LYS A 187 7.15 -7.95 -4.26
N ARG A 188 6.43 -6.92 -4.68
CA ARG A 188 5.57 -6.14 -3.79
C ARG A 188 4.50 -7.01 -3.13
N LYS A 189 3.78 -7.83 -3.90
CA LYS A 189 2.76 -8.74 -3.36
C LYS A 189 3.35 -9.69 -2.33
N LYS A 190 4.51 -10.28 -2.62
CA LYS A 190 5.23 -11.15 -1.68
C LYS A 190 5.59 -10.40 -0.40
N GLY A 191 6.16 -9.19 -0.51
CA GLY A 191 6.54 -8.38 0.63
C GLY A 191 5.36 -8.02 1.51
N ILE A 192 4.26 -7.55 0.91
CA ILE A 192 3.01 -7.25 1.61
C ILE A 192 2.44 -8.53 2.24
N GLY A 193 2.49 -9.65 1.50
CA GLY A 193 2.02 -10.94 1.97
C GLY A 193 2.77 -11.42 3.21
N ASN A 194 4.08 -11.38 3.21
CA ASN A 194 4.91 -11.75 4.35
C ASN A 194 4.56 -10.90 5.57
N TYR A 195 4.44 -9.61 5.36
CA TYR A 195 4.13 -8.65 6.41
C TYR A 195 2.74 -8.86 7.03
N LEU A 196 1.72 -9.04 6.21
CA LEU A 196 0.37 -9.34 6.69
C LEU A 196 0.29 -10.71 7.38
N THR A 197 1.10 -11.68 6.94
CA THR A 197 1.20 -12.99 7.59
C THR A 197 1.81 -12.87 8.98
N GLU A 198 2.88 -12.09 9.12
CA GLU A 198 3.52 -11.83 10.41
C GLU A 198 2.53 -11.15 11.37
N PHE A 199 1.83 -10.10 10.89
CA PHE A 199 0.80 -9.44 11.67
C PHE A 199 -0.35 -10.38 12.07
N THR A 200 -0.82 -11.21 11.14
CA THR A 200 -1.87 -12.20 11.40
C THR A 200 -1.44 -13.20 12.48
N ASN A 201 -0.20 -13.67 12.44
CA ASN A 201 0.34 -14.58 13.45
C ASN A 201 0.46 -13.92 14.83
N LEU A 202 0.89 -12.67 14.87
CA LEU A 202 0.93 -11.88 16.11
C LEU A 202 -0.47 -11.76 16.73
N VAL A 203 -1.47 -11.45 15.92
CA VAL A 203 -2.87 -11.29 16.36
C VAL A 203 -3.48 -12.61 16.83
N LYS A 204 -3.24 -13.71 16.10
CA LYS A 204 -3.74 -15.05 16.49
C LYS A 204 -3.17 -15.55 17.81
N GLY A 205 -1.96 -15.17 18.16
CA GLY A 205 -1.29 -15.54 19.39
C GLY A 205 -1.71 -14.72 20.62
N SER A 206 -2.64 -13.77 20.48
CA SER A 206 -3.06 -12.86 21.54
C SER A 206 -4.56 -12.97 21.85
N SER A 207 -4.99 -12.49 23.03
CA SER A 207 -6.43 -12.36 23.36
C SER A 207 -7.19 -11.48 22.37
N PHE A 208 -6.48 -10.59 21.65
CA PHE A 208 -7.00 -9.87 20.51
C PHE A 208 -7.49 -10.81 19.39
N GLY A 209 -6.95 -12.01 19.29
CA GLY A 209 -7.40 -13.06 18.36
C GLY A 209 -8.84 -13.48 18.57
N LEU A 210 -9.38 -13.40 19.80
CA LEU A 210 -10.80 -13.72 20.07
C LEU A 210 -11.76 -12.76 19.34
N TRP A 211 -11.38 -11.50 19.24
CA TRP A 211 -12.15 -10.47 18.56
C TRP A 211 -12.14 -10.64 17.05
N ALA A 212 -11.12 -11.29 16.55
CA ALA A 212 -10.89 -11.51 15.16
C ALA A 212 -11.27 -12.94 14.72
N GLN A 213 -11.37 -13.89 15.65
CA GLN A 213 -11.61 -15.31 15.34
C GLN A 213 -12.97 -15.59 14.68
N LYS A 214 -13.99 -14.80 14.96
CA LYS A 214 -15.27 -14.92 14.23
C LYS A 214 -15.13 -14.61 12.73
N ASP A 215 -14.03 -14.01 12.33
CA ASP A 215 -13.83 -13.46 10.99
C ASP A 215 -12.66 -14.09 10.20
N VAL A 216 -12.12 -15.25 10.63
CA VAL A 216 -10.99 -15.90 9.91
C VAL A 216 -11.29 -16.07 8.41
N THR A 217 -12.54 -16.39 8.05
CA THR A 217 -12.96 -16.50 6.65
C THR A 217 -12.98 -15.14 5.95
N ASN A 218 -13.37 -14.09 6.66
CA ASN A 218 -13.36 -12.73 6.14
C ASN A 218 -11.95 -12.15 6.10
N TRP A 219 -11.03 -12.59 6.95
CA TRP A 219 -9.62 -12.21 6.93
C TRP A 219 -8.91 -12.67 5.67
N VAL A 220 -9.15 -13.91 5.23
CA VAL A 220 -8.61 -14.40 3.97
C VAL A 220 -9.11 -13.55 2.82
N LYS A 221 -10.41 -13.22 2.79
CA LYS A 221 -10.99 -12.33 1.78
C LYS A 221 -10.41 -10.92 1.85
N LEU A 222 -10.26 -10.36 3.06
CA LEU A 222 -9.69 -9.04 3.25
C LEU A 222 -8.22 -8.99 2.88
N TYR A 223 -7.45 -9.98 3.30
CA TYR A 223 -6.04 -10.15 2.94
C TYR A 223 -5.87 -10.20 1.41
N THR A 224 -6.67 -11.03 0.74
CA THR A 224 -6.69 -11.12 -0.72
C THR A 224 -7.05 -9.78 -1.35
N ARG A 225 -8.04 -9.06 -0.80
CA ARG A 225 -8.43 -7.74 -1.27
C ARG A 225 -7.34 -6.68 -1.05
N ILE A 226 -6.65 -6.68 0.09
CA ILE A 226 -5.51 -5.79 0.34
C ILE A 226 -4.40 -6.09 -0.66
N LEU A 227 -4.09 -7.37 -0.92
CA LEU A 227 -3.11 -7.76 -1.92
C LEU A 227 -3.50 -7.33 -3.33
N GLN A 228 -4.75 -7.55 -3.73
CA GLN A 228 -5.26 -7.17 -5.05
C GLN A 228 -5.34 -5.65 -5.26
N CYS A 229 -5.72 -4.91 -4.21
CA CYS A 229 -5.85 -3.46 -4.25
C CYS A 229 -4.55 -2.72 -3.89
N SER A 230 -3.48 -3.43 -3.58
CA SER A 230 -2.19 -2.85 -3.23
C SER A 230 -1.40 -2.35 -4.44
N ASP A 231 -1.91 -2.54 -5.65
CA ASP A 231 -1.30 -1.94 -6.83
C ASP A 231 -1.40 -0.42 -6.73
N PHE A 232 -0.28 0.25 -6.95
CA PHE A 232 -0.28 1.69 -7.22
C PHE A 232 -1.20 1.89 -8.42
N ALA A 233 -2.22 2.74 -8.28
CA ALA A 233 -3.17 2.98 -9.36
C ALA A 233 -2.43 3.50 -10.59
N ASN A 234 -2.09 2.59 -11.49
CA ASN A 234 -1.43 2.89 -12.74
C ASN A 234 -2.49 2.80 -13.84
N LYS A 235 -3.19 3.90 -14.08
CA LYS A 235 -3.80 4.10 -15.39
C LYS A 235 -2.77 4.76 -16.29
N LYS A 236 -2.70 4.36 -17.54
CA LYS A 236 -1.90 5.09 -18.55
C LYS A 236 -2.19 6.58 -18.41
N ASN A 237 -1.16 7.38 -18.06
CA ASN A 237 -1.20 8.84 -17.89
C ASN A 237 -1.70 9.37 -16.54
N GLU A 238 -1.91 8.57 -15.48
CA GLU A 238 -2.22 9.07 -14.15
C GLU A 238 -1.01 8.91 -13.22
N THR A 239 -0.82 9.90 -12.34
CA THR A 239 0.19 9.85 -11.28
C THR A 239 0.00 8.64 -10.39
N THR A 240 1.08 7.96 -10.07
CA THR A 240 1.11 6.84 -9.13
C THR A 240 0.59 7.29 -7.75
N ASN A 241 -0.44 6.66 -7.22
CA ASN A 241 -0.98 6.98 -5.90
C ASN A 241 -0.46 6.01 -4.82
N LEU A 242 -0.41 6.49 -3.59
CA LEU A 242 0.03 5.71 -2.43
C LEU A 242 -0.77 4.40 -2.26
N LEU A 243 -2.09 4.46 -2.43
CA LEU A 243 -3.00 3.31 -2.36
C LEU A 243 -3.93 3.27 -3.58
N GLY A 244 -4.31 2.08 -4.01
CA GLY A 244 -5.35 1.88 -5.02
C GLY A 244 -6.73 2.35 -4.53
N GLY A 245 -7.62 2.74 -5.46
CA GLY A 245 -8.89 3.40 -5.14
C GLY A 245 -9.80 2.63 -4.17
N GLY A 246 -9.77 1.30 -4.18
CA GLY A 246 -10.50 0.46 -3.22
C GLY A 246 -9.97 0.60 -1.79
N LEU A 247 -8.64 0.65 -1.62
CA LEU A 247 -8.00 0.85 -0.32
C LEU A 247 -8.15 2.29 0.18
N VAL A 248 -8.19 3.29 -0.71
CA VAL A 248 -8.46 4.69 -0.32
C VAL A 248 -9.81 4.82 0.34
N LYS A 249 -10.86 4.21 -0.23
CA LYS A 249 -12.20 4.22 0.36
C LYS A 249 -12.22 3.52 1.73
N LEU A 250 -11.52 2.39 1.82
CA LEU A 250 -11.42 1.63 3.07
C LEU A 250 -10.63 2.41 4.13
N TYR A 251 -9.53 3.08 3.75
CA TYR A 251 -8.76 3.94 4.65
C TYR A 251 -9.62 5.07 5.20
N LYS A 252 -10.36 5.78 4.34
CA LYS A 252 -11.23 6.87 4.78
C LYS A 252 -12.25 6.40 5.82
N SER A 253 -12.96 5.31 5.54
CA SER A 253 -14.03 4.83 6.42
C SER A 253 -13.51 4.12 7.69
N ALA A 254 -12.47 3.30 7.57
CA ALA A 254 -12.00 2.49 8.70
C ALA A 254 -10.95 3.19 9.57
N VAL A 255 -10.13 4.09 8.99
CA VAL A 255 -9.04 4.75 9.71
C VAL A 255 -9.39 6.21 10.00
N TYR A 256 -9.60 7.02 8.97
CA TYR A 256 -9.76 8.47 9.15
C TYR A 256 -11.04 8.84 9.91
N ASP A 257 -12.19 8.31 9.49
CA ASP A 257 -13.46 8.61 10.16
C ASP A 257 -13.49 8.07 11.59
N TYR A 258 -12.90 6.89 11.82
CA TYR A 258 -12.82 6.31 13.15
C TYR A 258 -11.86 7.09 14.06
N ARG A 259 -10.70 7.51 13.56
CA ARG A 259 -9.78 8.39 14.28
C ARG A 259 -10.47 9.68 14.73
N ASN A 260 -11.22 10.30 13.82
CA ASN A 260 -11.94 11.54 14.14
C ASN A 260 -13.02 11.31 15.21
N LYS A 261 -13.75 10.20 15.13
CA LYS A 261 -14.69 9.83 16.19
C LYS A 261 -14.01 9.68 17.55
N CYS A 262 -12.90 8.95 17.61
CA CYS A 262 -12.17 8.72 18.84
C CYS A 262 -11.51 10.00 19.41
N ALA A 263 -10.96 10.87 18.52
CA ALA A 263 -10.25 12.07 18.94
C ALA A 263 -11.18 13.24 19.33
N HIS A 264 -12.33 13.37 18.69
CA HIS A 264 -13.22 14.51 18.86
C HIS A 264 -14.56 14.16 19.51
N ASN A 265 -14.76 12.89 19.87
CA ASN A 265 -16.03 12.46 20.39
C ASN A 265 -16.16 12.82 21.88
N THR A 266 -17.00 13.80 22.17
CA THR A 266 -17.41 14.20 23.52
C THR A 266 -18.51 13.31 24.12
N THR A 267 -19.04 12.35 23.33
CA THR A 267 -20.02 11.39 23.82
C THR A 267 -19.39 10.36 24.74
N SER A 268 -20.15 9.87 25.72
CA SER A 268 -19.62 8.90 26.69
C SER A 268 -19.03 7.69 25.96
N TYR A 269 -17.92 7.21 26.46
CA TYR A 269 -17.21 6.02 26.01
C TYR A 269 -18.15 4.82 25.71
N GLN A 270 -19.15 4.62 26.56
CA GLN A 270 -20.14 3.53 26.42
C GLN A 270 -20.95 3.60 25.13
N ARG A 271 -21.21 4.78 24.56
CA ARG A 271 -21.93 4.93 23.29
C ARG A 271 -21.08 4.60 22.07
N ASN A 272 -19.77 4.52 22.22
CA ASN A 272 -18.84 4.19 21.14
C ASN A 272 -18.51 2.68 21.10
N LEU A 273 -18.92 1.93 22.10
CA LEU A 273 -18.76 0.49 22.09
C LEU A 273 -19.74 -0.11 21.08
N PRO A 274 -19.28 -1.02 20.21
CA PRO A 274 -20.17 -1.79 19.37
C PRO A 274 -21.10 -2.61 20.27
N THR A 275 -22.38 -2.61 19.94
CA THR A 275 -23.36 -3.46 20.62
C THR A 275 -23.07 -4.93 20.36
N PHE A 276 -23.54 -5.82 21.23
CA PHE A 276 -23.42 -7.27 21.00
C PHE A 276 -24.04 -7.71 19.67
N ASP A 277 -25.11 -7.03 19.22
CA ASP A 277 -25.73 -7.29 17.93
C ASP A 277 -24.78 -6.98 16.77
N VAL A 278 -24.05 -5.84 16.86
CA VAL A 278 -23.01 -5.47 15.87
C VAL A 278 -21.85 -6.45 15.89
N LEU A 279 -21.48 -6.98 17.07
CA LEU A 279 -20.43 -7.99 17.20
C LEU A 279 -20.89 -9.36 16.65
N ALA A 280 -22.17 -9.64 16.71
CA ALA A 280 -22.76 -10.87 16.17
C ALA A 280 -23.02 -10.79 14.64
N ASP A 281 -23.08 -9.56 14.08
CA ASP A 281 -23.36 -9.33 12.66
C ASP A 281 -22.11 -9.53 11.80
N ASN A 282 -22.27 -10.25 10.68
CA ASN A 282 -21.22 -10.45 9.67
C ASN A 282 -20.81 -9.17 8.91
N GLN A 283 -21.45 -8.01 9.18
CA GLN A 283 -21.05 -6.72 8.65
C GLN A 283 -19.90 -6.03 9.42
N TYR A 284 -19.48 -6.60 10.53
CA TYR A 284 -18.42 -6.12 11.41
C TYR A 284 -17.02 -5.91 10.78
N PRO A 285 -16.63 -6.50 9.62
CA PRO A 285 -15.31 -6.33 9.03
C PRO A 285 -14.86 -4.88 8.84
N LYS A 286 -15.80 -3.95 8.60
CA LYS A 286 -15.49 -2.53 8.39
C LYS A 286 -15.08 -1.79 9.69
N GLN A 287 -15.37 -2.37 10.84
CA GLN A 287 -15.11 -1.79 12.15
C GLN A 287 -13.96 -2.49 12.89
N SER A 288 -13.41 -3.54 12.31
CA SER A 288 -12.36 -4.36 12.92
C SER A 288 -11.05 -3.57 13.11
N PHE A 289 -10.46 -3.68 14.29
CA PHE A 289 -9.13 -3.15 14.58
C PHE A 289 -8.06 -3.79 13.68
N PHE A 290 -8.24 -5.03 13.26
CA PHE A 290 -7.35 -5.69 12.32
C PHE A 290 -7.22 -4.90 11.01
N ILE A 291 -8.35 -4.48 10.43
CA ILE A 291 -8.35 -3.66 9.20
C ILE A 291 -7.64 -2.32 9.43
N ARG A 292 -7.98 -1.66 10.54
CA ARG A 292 -7.40 -0.36 10.89
C ARG A 292 -5.90 -0.44 11.02
N TYR A 293 -5.41 -1.40 11.79
CA TYR A 293 -3.97 -1.60 11.98
C TYR A 293 -3.28 -2.06 10.71
N SER A 294 -3.85 -3.00 9.96
CA SER A 294 -3.27 -3.44 8.67
C SER A 294 -3.04 -2.29 7.71
N LEU A 295 -3.99 -1.35 7.61
CA LEU A 295 -3.87 -0.20 6.72
C LEU A 295 -2.82 0.80 7.21
N LEU A 296 -2.79 1.09 8.53
CA LEU A 296 -1.78 1.98 9.10
C LEU A 296 -0.37 1.45 8.88
N ILE A 297 -0.16 0.16 9.14
CA ILE A 297 1.15 -0.46 9.01
C ILE A 297 1.55 -0.58 7.54
N LEU A 298 0.63 -0.91 6.64
CA LEU A 298 0.90 -0.96 5.20
C LEU A 298 1.40 0.40 4.69
N MET A 299 0.73 1.48 5.07
CA MET A 299 1.15 2.82 4.68
C MET A 299 2.50 3.20 5.27
N ASP A 300 2.71 2.93 6.56
CA ASP A 300 3.99 3.18 7.23
C ASP A 300 5.14 2.45 6.54
N TRP A 301 4.93 1.20 6.19
CA TRP A 301 5.92 0.37 5.51
C TRP A 301 6.28 0.90 4.12
N ILE A 302 5.29 1.37 3.34
CA ILE A 302 5.55 2.02 2.04
C ILE A 302 6.39 3.29 2.24
N PHE A 303 6.03 4.14 3.20
CA PHE A 303 6.79 5.36 3.50
C PHE A 303 8.21 5.08 3.96
N ILE A 304 8.42 4.09 4.83
CA ILE A 304 9.76 3.70 5.29
C ILE A 304 10.61 3.24 4.10
N ARG A 305 10.08 2.42 3.18
CA ARG A 305 10.81 1.95 2.00
C ARG A 305 11.15 3.09 1.05
N LEU A 306 10.19 3.95 0.78
CA LEU A 306 10.39 5.09 -0.11
C LEU A 306 11.42 6.07 0.49
N TYR A 307 11.32 6.33 1.79
CA TYR A 307 12.28 7.21 2.48
C TYR A 307 13.68 6.59 2.58
N LYS A 308 13.81 5.27 2.78
CA LYS A 308 15.10 4.57 2.68
C LYS A 308 15.76 4.75 1.31
N TYR A 309 14.95 4.64 0.25
CA TYR A 309 15.45 4.85 -1.10
C TYR A 309 15.91 6.30 -1.29
N TYR A 310 15.12 7.28 -0.85
CA TYR A 310 15.51 8.70 -0.86
C TYR A 310 16.85 8.93 -0.15
N LEU A 311 17.03 8.38 1.04
CA LEU A 311 18.30 8.49 1.76
C LEU A 311 19.49 7.86 1.01
N SER A 312 19.27 6.75 0.31
CA SER A 312 20.33 6.10 -0.47
C SER A 312 20.77 6.97 -1.65
N VAL A 313 19.82 7.65 -2.30
CA VAL A 313 20.11 8.53 -3.44
C VAL A 313 20.88 9.78 -2.99
N ILE A 314 20.46 10.42 -1.88
CA ILE A 314 21.15 11.60 -1.35
C ILE A 314 22.58 11.26 -0.92
N LYS A 315 22.82 10.11 -0.32
CA LYS A 315 24.17 9.69 0.10
C LYS A 315 25.13 9.55 -1.07
N ASN A 316 24.63 9.20 -2.24
CA ASN A 316 25.45 9.04 -3.44
C ASN A 316 25.81 10.38 -4.11
N VAL A 317 25.16 11.47 -3.73
CA VAL A 317 25.40 12.83 -4.27
C VAL A 317 26.33 13.65 -3.37
N LYS A 318 26.40 13.32 -2.08
CA LYS A 318 27.33 13.94 -1.10
C LYS A 318 28.66 13.18 -1.08
#